data_1fad50de5abf58d8fd1dd65c20bc4fd5
#
_entry.id   1fad50de5abf58d8fd1dd65c20bc4fd5
#
_cell.length_a   1.000
_cell.length_b   1.000
_cell.length_c   1.000
_cell.angle_alpha   90.00
_cell.angle_beta   90.00
_cell.angle_gamma   90.00
#
_symmetry.space_group_name_H-M   'P 1'
#
loop_
_entity.id
_entity.type
_entity.pdbx_description
1 polymer ?
#
loop_
_entity_poly.entity_id
_entity_poly.type
_entity_poly.pdbx_seq_one_letter_code
_entity_poly.pdbx_strand_id
1 'polypeptide(L)'
;VTAHTDPGRVRARRRAAVRATAALALALVSPGLTAPVLAAPAAARSPDGPVALTQVHPFKGGDQPCAAVGDDVVEQTPWTHHFLGLSDAHELSTGQGVRVAVLATEVDGGVPALAGAVEGGQSADCLGFGTSLAGVVAARHVEGSGLVGVAPGASVTVVPTGDTGTGLAPAQAIAAGIGNAVGSGARVVLVGTAAWEGSAALDAAVADAAEADALVVAPATVPTTQGPLPGHPSQDPSVLSVAAHGVEGAPVAQGPLVLPTGDLARVDLTAPGDRVVGTGPGGGHVVTAGDGVAAAFVAGAAALLMAREPDLTAAQVRERLVSTAYSSPLGDADPLAGGGRVDPLGAMATAPGGTAAGVAGEGFVPDPSPHGSVDAPATAVVVCGSLLLIVLCVLGGAVLRRGRARGWRPAAPGEPLS
;
A
#
# COMPACT_ATOMS: atom_id res chain seq x y z
N VAL A 1 24.10 50.54 34.94
CA VAL A 1 24.70 51.73 34.31
C VAL A 1 24.13 51.80 32.89
N THR A 2 23.16 52.73 32.78
CA THR A 2 22.88 53.68 31.71
C THR A 2 22.82 53.13 30.27
N ALA A 3 21.72 53.21 29.60
CA ALA A 3 20.81 54.27 29.19
C ALA A 3 20.96 54.65 27.69
N HIS A 4 19.81 54.81 27.07
CA HIS A 4 19.48 55.73 25.96
C HIS A 4 19.94 55.35 24.55
N THR A 5 19.19 55.48 23.47
CA THR A 5 18.11 56.42 23.08
C THR A 5 17.48 55.94 21.78
N ASP A 6 16.15 56.07 21.69
CA ASP A 6 15.35 56.34 20.49
C ASP A 6 15.71 57.78 19.98
N PRO A 7 15.31 58.32 18.86
CA PRO A 7 14.25 58.05 17.89
C PRO A 7 14.59 58.45 16.42
N GLY A 8 13.64 58.29 15.51
CA GLY A 8 13.76 58.92 14.20
C GLY A 8 12.59 58.71 13.23
N ARG A 9 11.48 59.39 13.46
CA ARG A 9 10.44 59.75 12.47
C ARG A 9 11.04 60.54 11.30
N VAL A 10 10.54 60.35 10.10
CA VAL A 10 10.20 61.37 9.07
C VAL A 10 9.29 60.72 8.04
N ARG A 11 7.94 61.04 8.05
CA ARG A 11 7.20 62.00 7.21
C ARG A 11 7.31 61.70 5.72
N ALA A 12 6.24 61.31 5.10
CA ALA A 12 4.97 61.96 4.74
C ALA A 12 4.98 62.60 3.34
N ARG A 13 3.88 62.44 2.72
CA ARG A 13 3.15 63.31 1.76
C ARG A 13 2.91 62.68 0.39
N ARG A 14 1.66 62.49 0.10
CA ARG A 14 0.54 63.25 -0.51
C ARG A 14 0.31 62.77 -1.94
N ARG A 15 -0.88 62.54 -2.45
CA ARG A 15 -2.10 63.34 -2.70
C ARG A 15 -3.17 62.35 -3.22
N ALA A 16 -4.36 62.22 -2.75
CA ALA A 16 -5.55 63.07 -2.83
C ALA A 16 -6.11 63.26 -4.23
N ALA A 17 -7.29 62.74 -4.42
CA ALA A 17 -8.48 63.29 -5.12
C ALA A 17 -9.57 62.23 -5.12
N VAL A 18 -10.59 62.28 -4.29
CA VAL A 18 -11.84 63.03 -4.36
C VAL A 18 -12.63 62.74 -5.63
N ARG A 19 -13.75 62.03 -5.45
CA ARG A 19 -15.09 62.49 -5.85
C ARG A 19 -16.17 61.61 -5.22
N ALA A 20 -16.94 62.26 -4.39
CA ALA A 20 -18.20 61.80 -3.84
C ALA A 20 -19.31 61.93 -4.90
N THR A 21 -20.26 61.04 -4.87
CA THR A 21 -21.67 61.39 -5.19
C THR A 21 -22.60 60.59 -4.29
N ALA A 22 -23.40 61.32 -3.61
CA ALA A 22 -24.51 60.89 -2.77
C ALA A 22 -25.68 60.39 -3.64
N ALA A 23 -26.49 59.51 -3.09
CA ALA A 23 -27.94 59.69 -3.01
C ALA A 23 -28.62 58.39 -2.59
N LEU A 24 -29.34 58.53 -1.63
CA LEU A 24 -30.78 58.43 -1.41
C LEU A 24 -31.23 57.06 -0.86
N ALA A 25 -31.52 57.12 0.42
CA ALA A 25 -32.32 56.15 1.15
C ALA A 25 -33.75 56.11 0.55
N LEU A 26 -34.23 54.91 0.30
CA LEU A 26 -35.66 54.64 0.26
C LEU A 26 -35.93 53.36 1.06
N ALA A 27 -36.46 53.57 2.25
CA ALA A 27 -37.05 52.55 3.07
C ALA A 27 -38.35 52.07 2.41
N LEU A 28 -38.41 50.80 2.04
CA LEU A 28 -39.66 50.10 1.78
C LEU A 28 -39.73 48.89 2.72
N VAL A 29 -40.60 49.06 3.68
CA VAL A 29 -41.16 48.01 4.54
C VAL A 29 -41.87 47.02 3.64
N SER A 30 -41.43 45.76 3.64
CA SER A 30 -42.16 44.64 3.07
C SER A 30 -42.31 43.53 4.10
N PRO A 31 -43.52 43.01 4.28
CA PRO A 31 -43.82 42.04 5.34
C PRO A 31 -43.30 40.65 4.97
N GLY A 32 -42.93 39.94 6.02
CA GLY A 32 -42.51 38.53 6.11
C GLY A 32 -42.86 37.58 4.97
N LEU A 33 -41.84 37.15 4.24
CA LEU A 33 -41.84 35.85 3.58
C LEU A 33 -40.86 34.93 4.34
N THR A 34 -41.44 34.11 5.20
CA THR A 34 -40.73 32.90 5.69
C THR A 34 -40.52 32.02 4.47
N ALA A 35 -39.32 32.06 3.88
CA ALA A 35 -38.89 31.08 2.91
C ALA A 35 -38.79 29.71 3.64
N PRO A 36 -39.47 28.66 3.15
CA PRO A 36 -39.21 27.33 3.64
C PRO A 36 -37.74 27.02 3.29
N VAL A 37 -36.95 26.64 4.33
CA VAL A 37 -35.67 25.99 4.14
C VAL A 37 -35.99 24.71 3.39
N LEU A 38 -35.80 24.73 2.09
CA LEU A 38 -35.76 23.51 1.28
C LEU A 38 -34.55 22.73 1.79
N ALA A 39 -34.79 21.74 2.66
CA ALA A 39 -33.81 20.71 2.95
C ALA A 39 -33.37 20.17 1.58
N ALA A 40 -32.10 20.35 1.25
CA ALA A 40 -31.53 19.71 0.08
C ALA A 40 -31.82 18.21 0.21
N PRO A 41 -32.38 17.54 -0.82
CA PRO A 41 -32.57 16.10 -0.76
C PRO A 41 -31.19 15.52 -0.53
N ALA A 42 -31.05 14.67 0.51
CA ALA A 42 -29.89 13.82 0.65
C ALA A 42 -29.70 13.13 -0.72
N ALA A 43 -28.57 13.39 -1.35
CA ALA A 43 -28.25 12.78 -2.63
C ALA A 43 -28.38 11.26 -2.45
N ALA A 44 -29.43 10.68 -3.00
CA ALA A 44 -29.58 9.25 -3.06
C ALA A 44 -28.34 8.73 -3.81
N ARG A 45 -27.52 7.90 -3.14
CA ARG A 45 -26.42 7.21 -3.81
C ARG A 45 -27.00 6.48 -5.00
N SER A 46 -26.43 6.72 -6.18
CA SER A 46 -26.73 5.89 -7.34
C SER A 46 -26.29 4.48 -7.01
N PRO A 47 -27.10 3.45 -7.20
CA PRO A 47 -26.72 2.06 -6.90
C PRO A 47 -25.49 1.56 -7.67
N ASP A 48 -25.11 2.27 -8.75
CA ASP A 48 -23.97 1.93 -9.62
C ASP A 48 -22.75 2.87 -9.46
N GLY A 49 -22.72 3.72 -8.40
CA GLY A 49 -21.58 4.60 -8.15
C GLY A 49 -20.41 3.84 -7.48
N PRO A 50 -19.15 4.29 -7.69
CA PRO A 50 -18.01 3.70 -7.00
C PRO A 50 -18.20 3.81 -5.48
N VAL A 51 -18.04 2.68 -4.78
CA VAL A 51 -18.12 2.62 -3.32
C VAL A 51 -16.90 3.33 -2.74
N ALA A 52 -17.12 4.34 -1.92
CA ALA A 52 -16.07 5.08 -1.24
C ALA A 52 -15.83 4.47 0.15
N LEU A 53 -14.84 3.60 0.24
CA LEU A 53 -14.46 2.95 1.49
C LEU A 53 -13.66 3.88 2.40
N THR A 54 -13.86 3.75 3.71
CA THR A 54 -13.03 4.43 4.71
C THR A 54 -11.61 3.91 4.67
N GLN A 55 -10.63 4.80 4.66
CA GLN A 55 -9.23 4.42 4.79
C GLN A 55 -8.87 4.29 6.26
N VAL A 56 -8.24 3.18 6.63
CA VAL A 56 -7.73 2.90 7.98
C VAL A 56 -6.21 2.85 8.00
N HIS A 57 -5.64 3.27 9.12
CA HIS A 57 -4.20 3.39 9.31
C HIS A 57 -3.77 2.70 10.60
N PRO A 58 -2.52 2.22 10.70
CA PRO A 58 -1.99 1.61 11.93
C PRO A 58 -1.87 2.61 13.09
N PHE A 59 -1.82 3.91 12.79
CA PHE A 59 -1.64 4.97 13.77
C PHE A 59 -2.62 6.11 13.56
N LYS A 60 -2.96 6.81 14.64
CA LYS A 60 -3.66 8.10 14.61
C LYS A 60 -3.08 9.06 15.64
N GLY A 61 -3.34 10.36 15.49
CA GLY A 61 -3.08 11.34 16.53
C GLY A 61 -4.01 11.11 17.73
N GLY A 62 -3.52 11.35 18.94
CA GLY A 62 -4.30 11.12 20.16
C GLY A 62 -5.68 11.79 20.16
N ASP A 63 -5.79 13.00 19.61
CA ASP A 63 -7.02 13.79 19.54
C ASP A 63 -7.91 13.44 18.33
N GLN A 64 -7.48 12.57 17.43
CA GLN A 64 -8.29 12.17 16.29
C GLN A 64 -9.37 11.18 16.71
N PRO A 65 -10.58 11.24 16.12
CA PRO A 65 -11.63 10.27 16.38
C PRO A 65 -11.23 8.88 15.88
N CYS A 66 -11.95 7.87 16.35
CA CYS A 66 -11.85 6.52 15.80
C CYS A 66 -12.26 6.49 14.33
N ALA A 67 -11.80 5.51 13.58
CA ALA A 67 -12.16 5.31 12.19
C ALA A 67 -13.68 5.15 12.05
N ALA A 68 -14.31 6.02 11.26
CA ALA A 68 -15.73 5.93 10.96
C ALA A 68 -15.93 4.95 9.80
N VAL A 69 -16.07 3.68 10.11
CA VAL A 69 -16.33 2.62 9.12
C VAL A 69 -17.81 2.58 8.80
N GLY A 70 -18.14 2.60 7.50
CA GLY A 70 -19.52 2.43 7.01
C GLY A 70 -19.90 0.96 6.85
N ASP A 71 -21.12 0.73 6.41
CA ASP A 71 -21.65 -0.62 6.12
C ASP A 71 -21.38 -1.05 4.67
N ASP A 72 -20.62 -0.28 3.92
CA ASP A 72 -20.36 -0.53 2.51
C ASP A 72 -19.54 -1.81 2.32
N VAL A 73 -20.01 -2.71 1.45
CA VAL A 73 -19.37 -3.98 1.11
C VAL A 73 -19.03 -3.99 -0.38
N VAL A 74 -17.84 -4.43 -0.72
CA VAL A 74 -17.39 -4.64 -2.11
C VAL A 74 -17.71 -6.06 -2.50
N GLU A 75 -18.58 -6.25 -3.52
CA GLU A 75 -18.96 -7.55 -4.04
C GLU A 75 -17.92 -8.13 -5.00
N GLN A 76 -17.15 -7.26 -5.66
CA GLN A 76 -16.10 -7.66 -6.58
C GLN A 76 -14.92 -8.26 -5.84
N THR A 77 -14.36 -9.34 -6.38
CA THR A 77 -13.13 -9.95 -5.87
C THR A 77 -11.99 -8.92 -5.89
N PRO A 78 -11.32 -8.66 -4.77
CA PRO A 78 -10.21 -7.72 -4.70
C PRO A 78 -9.05 -8.12 -5.62
N TRP A 79 -8.30 -7.14 -6.11
CA TRP A 79 -7.14 -7.36 -6.97
C TRP A 79 -6.10 -8.29 -6.34
N THR A 80 -5.97 -8.26 -5.02
CA THR A 80 -5.03 -9.08 -4.25
C THR A 80 -5.27 -10.57 -4.39
N HIS A 81 -6.54 -10.99 -4.53
CA HIS A 81 -6.90 -12.40 -4.74
C HIS A 81 -6.39 -12.93 -6.08
N HIS A 82 -6.60 -12.14 -7.14
CA HIS A 82 -6.10 -12.51 -8.47
C HIS A 82 -4.59 -12.48 -8.52
N PHE A 83 -3.98 -11.47 -7.87
CA PHE A 83 -2.53 -11.30 -7.86
C PHE A 83 -1.81 -12.46 -7.17
N LEU A 84 -2.39 -12.99 -6.09
CA LEU A 84 -1.81 -14.08 -5.30
C LEU A 84 -2.31 -15.47 -5.73
N GLY A 85 -3.20 -15.58 -6.72
CA GLY A 85 -3.78 -16.85 -7.15
C GLY A 85 -4.55 -17.57 -6.04
N LEU A 86 -5.25 -16.82 -5.17
CA LEU A 86 -5.86 -17.39 -3.96
C LEU A 86 -6.94 -18.44 -4.28
N SER A 87 -7.64 -18.33 -5.41
CA SER A 87 -8.62 -19.36 -5.80
C SER A 87 -7.97 -20.73 -5.93
N ASP A 88 -6.85 -20.82 -6.66
CA ASP A 88 -6.12 -22.06 -6.86
C ASP A 88 -5.39 -22.50 -5.58
N ALA A 89 -4.90 -21.54 -4.80
CA ALA A 89 -4.28 -21.81 -3.51
C ALA A 89 -5.26 -22.47 -2.52
N HIS A 90 -6.52 -22.02 -2.49
CA HIS A 90 -7.57 -22.56 -1.62
C HIS A 90 -8.01 -23.99 -2.02
N GLU A 91 -7.81 -24.40 -3.27
CA GLU A 91 -8.00 -25.79 -3.67
C GLU A 91 -6.96 -26.72 -3.03
N LEU A 92 -5.77 -26.19 -2.73
CA LEU A 92 -4.67 -26.95 -2.12
C LEU A 92 -4.74 -26.92 -0.59
N SER A 93 -5.07 -25.79 0.01
CA SER A 93 -5.12 -25.56 1.45
C SER A 93 -5.96 -24.32 1.80
N THR A 94 -6.67 -24.39 2.91
CA THR A 94 -7.38 -23.24 3.49
C THR A 94 -6.74 -22.75 4.80
N GLY A 95 -5.60 -23.33 5.21
CA GLY A 95 -4.98 -23.01 6.49
C GLY A 95 -5.63 -23.68 7.69
N GLN A 96 -6.52 -24.67 7.48
CA GLN A 96 -7.23 -25.34 8.57
C GLN A 96 -6.27 -25.99 9.57
N GLY A 97 -6.56 -25.79 10.87
CA GLY A 97 -5.77 -26.35 11.95
C GLY A 97 -4.56 -25.50 12.34
N VAL A 98 -4.23 -24.46 11.59
CA VAL A 98 -3.15 -23.54 11.94
C VAL A 98 -3.69 -22.36 12.73
N ARG A 99 -3.01 -22.05 13.83
CA ARG A 99 -3.28 -20.87 14.65
C ARG A 99 -2.33 -19.75 14.29
N VAL A 100 -2.88 -18.59 13.94
CA VAL A 100 -2.15 -17.35 13.68
C VAL A 100 -2.43 -16.38 14.82
N ALA A 101 -1.42 -15.94 15.54
CA ALA A 101 -1.56 -14.85 16.49
C ALA A 101 -1.41 -13.52 15.76
N VAL A 102 -2.36 -12.62 15.95
CA VAL A 102 -2.32 -11.26 15.40
C VAL A 102 -2.03 -10.28 16.54
N LEU A 103 -0.84 -9.71 16.54
CA LEU A 103 -0.43 -8.66 17.45
C LEU A 103 -0.94 -7.33 16.92
N ALA A 104 -2.01 -6.82 17.48
CA ALA A 104 -2.64 -5.56 17.11
C ALA A 104 -3.20 -4.87 18.35
N THR A 105 -3.63 -3.63 18.23
CA THR A 105 -4.24 -2.90 19.34
C THR A 105 -5.56 -3.52 19.75
N GLU A 106 -6.45 -3.73 18.78
CA GLU A 106 -7.80 -4.27 18.94
C GLU A 106 -8.19 -5.02 17.67
N VAL A 107 -9.14 -5.93 17.74
CA VAL A 107 -9.77 -6.62 16.59
C VAL A 107 -11.25 -6.81 16.91
N ASP A 108 -12.13 -6.37 16.03
CA ASP A 108 -13.55 -6.71 16.10
C ASP A 108 -13.80 -8.13 15.56
N GLY A 109 -13.70 -9.11 16.46
CA GLY A 109 -13.95 -10.52 16.12
C GLY A 109 -15.43 -10.86 15.92
N GLY A 110 -16.35 -9.92 16.21
CA GLY A 110 -17.80 -10.11 16.05
C GLY A 110 -18.31 -9.88 14.61
N VAL A 111 -17.48 -9.37 13.72
CA VAL A 111 -17.89 -9.12 12.34
C VAL A 111 -18.16 -10.43 11.58
N PRO A 112 -19.13 -10.47 10.65
CA PRO A 112 -19.53 -11.71 9.95
C PRO A 112 -18.37 -12.44 9.30
N ALA A 113 -17.44 -11.71 8.68
CA ALA A 113 -16.28 -12.28 8.00
C ALA A 113 -15.25 -12.94 8.96
N LEU A 114 -15.27 -12.61 10.24
CA LEU A 114 -14.38 -13.18 11.26
C LEU A 114 -15.09 -14.14 12.22
N ALA A 115 -16.39 -14.35 12.04
CA ALA A 115 -17.18 -15.25 12.89
C ALA A 115 -16.61 -16.68 12.89
N GLY A 116 -16.27 -17.18 14.05
CA GLY A 116 -15.65 -18.50 14.22
C GLY A 116 -14.20 -18.62 13.75
N ALA A 117 -13.59 -17.52 13.26
CA ALA A 117 -12.18 -17.45 12.93
C ALA A 117 -11.35 -16.89 14.08
N VAL A 118 -11.89 -15.92 14.81
CA VAL A 118 -11.16 -15.13 15.81
C VAL A 118 -11.47 -15.58 17.23
N GLU A 119 -10.42 -15.82 18.00
CA GLU A 119 -10.47 -16.09 19.44
C GLU A 119 -9.88 -14.87 20.20
N GLY A 120 -10.56 -14.38 21.23
CA GLY A 120 -10.12 -13.27 22.07
C GLY A 120 -10.30 -11.88 21.46
N GLY A 121 -11.01 -11.77 20.33
CA GLY A 121 -11.35 -10.48 19.71
C GLY A 121 -12.34 -9.69 20.56
N GLN A 122 -12.24 -8.36 20.51
CA GLN A 122 -13.14 -7.42 21.17
C GLN A 122 -14.19 -6.94 20.18
N SER A 123 -15.25 -6.32 20.68
CA SER A 123 -16.32 -5.76 19.84
C SER A 123 -16.04 -4.33 19.36
N ALA A 124 -14.86 -3.80 19.64
CA ALA A 124 -14.46 -2.47 19.24
C ALA A 124 -13.02 -2.50 18.72
N ASP A 125 -12.79 -1.84 17.63
CA ASP A 125 -11.45 -1.55 17.08
C ASP A 125 -11.45 -0.10 16.60
N CYS A 126 -10.87 0.78 17.42
CA CYS A 126 -10.88 2.22 17.17
C CYS A 126 -10.12 2.58 15.87
N LEU A 127 -9.06 1.87 15.56
CA LEU A 127 -8.27 2.12 14.34
C LEU A 127 -8.84 1.41 13.11
N GLY A 128 -9.58 0.32 13.30
CA GLY A 128 -10.02 -0.57 12.22
C GLY A 128 -8.89 -1.37 11.57
N PHE A 129 -7.66 -1.10 11.97
CA PHE A 129 -6.47 -1.69 11.35
C PHE A 129 -6.29 -3.15 11.76
N GLY A 130 -6.45 -3.46 13.06
CA GLY A 130 -6.32 -4.83 13.55
C GLY A 130 -7.39 -5.77 12.99
N THR A 131 -8.64 -5.30 12.88
CA THR A 131 -9.74 -6.04 12.24
C THR A 131 -9.42 -6.31 10.77
N SER A 132 -8.83 -5.33 10.08
CA SER A 132 -8.40 -5.48 8.70
C SER A 132 -7.29 -6.52 8.56
N LEU A 133 -6.27 -6.52 9.43
CA LEU A 133 -5.21 -7.54 9.43
C LEU A 133 -5.76 -8.95 9.66
N ALA A 134 -6.63 -9.12 10.66
CA ALA A 134 -7.28 -10.40 10.93
C ALA A 134 -8.11 -10.87 9.73
N GLY A 135 -8.79 -9.94 9.04
CA GLY A 135 -9.53 -10.20 7.82
C GLY A 135 -8.64 -10.64 6.66
N VAL A 136 -7.52 -9.96 6.43
CA VAL A 136 -6.53 -10.37 5.42
C VAL A 136 -6.03 -11.79 5.68
N VAL A 137 -5.77 -12.15 6.94
CA VAL A 137 -5.33 -13.51 7.29
C VAL A 137 -6.45 -14.52 7.09
N ALA A 138 -7.65 -14.31 7.68
CA ALA A 138 -8.60 -15.40 7.89
C ALA A 138 -10.08 -15.05 7.68
N ALA A 139 -10.42 -13.98 6.94
CA ALA A 139 -11.80 -13.67 6.64
C ALA A 139 -12.49 -14.88 5.97
N ARG A 140 -13.64 -15.26 6.51
CA ARG A 140 -14.53 -16.29 5.97
C ARG A 140 -15.32 -15.70 4.78
N HIS A 141 -15.76 -16.57 3.90
CA HIS A 141 -16.69 -16.15 2.85
C HIS A 141 -18.01 -15.64 3.46
N VAL A 142 -18.45 -14.48 3.02
CA VAL A 142 -19.74 -13.87 3.38
C VAL A 142 -20.50 -13.60 2.09
N GLU A 143 -21.78 -13.96 2.07
CA GLU A 143 -22.65 -13.71 0.89
C GLU A 143 -22.69 -12.20 0.59
N GLY A 144 -22.55 -11.83 -0.67
CA GLY A 144 -22.49 -10.43 -1.14
C GLY A 144 -21.12 -9.77 -0.95
N SER A 145 -20.11 -10.48 -0.42
CA SER A 145 -18.74 -9.97 -0.28
C SER A 145 -17.79 -10.73 -1.20
N GLY A 146 -16.99 -9.99 -1.97
CA GLY A 146 -15.88 -10.56 -2.76
C GLY A 146 -14.61 -10.81 -1.95
N LEU A 147 -14.58 -10.42 -0.66
CA LEU A 147 -13.41 -10.54 0.21
C LEU A 147 -13.39 -11.89 0.92
N VAL A 148 -12.28 -12.59 0.79
CA VAL A 148 -11.93 -13.79 1.57
C VAL A 148 -10.49 -13.65 2.04
N GLY A 149 -10.15 -14.10 3.22
CA GLY A 149 -8.79 -14.09 3.74
C GLY A 149 -7.87 -15.05 2.99
N VAL A 150 -6.56 -14.88 3.18
CA VAL A 150 -5.54 -15.76 2.56
C VAL A 150 -5.68 -17.20 3.06
N ALA A 151 -5.91 -17.37 4.35
CA ALA A 151 -6.07 -18.67 5.01
C ALA A 151 -7.44 -18.75 5.72
N PRO A 152 -8.54 -18.86 4.95
CA PRO A 152 -9.90 -18.79 5.53
C PRO A 152 -10.26 -19.95 6.45
N GLY A 153 -9.47 -21.00 6.52
CA GLY A 153 -9.60 -22.12 7.46
C GLY A 153 -8.78 -21.96 8.75
N ALA A 154 -7.84 -21.01 8.80
CA ALA A 154 -7.03 -20.77 9.99
C ALA A 154 -7.84 -20.21 11.16
N SER A 155 -7.34 -20.40 12.38
CA SER A 155 -7.82 -19.71 13.58
C SER A 155 -6.92 -18.52 13.90
N VAL A 156 -7.51 -17.41 14.32
CA VAL A 156 -6.80 -16.21 14.72
C VAL A 156 -6.94 -16.00 16.21
N THR A 157 -5.82 -15.90 16.91
CA THR A 157 -5.78 -15.46 18.31
C THR A 157 -5.33 -14.00 18.34
N VAL A 158 -6.16 -13.14 18.91
CA VAL A 158 -5.83 -11.71 19.07
C VAL A 158 -4.97 -11.54 20.32
N VAL A 159 -3.80 -10.92 20.12
CA VAL A 159 -2.90 -10.56 21.21
C VAL A 159 -2.80 -9.04 21.24
N PRO A 160 -3.50 -8.37 22.16
CA PRO A 160 -3.47 -6.92 22.27
C PRO A 160 -2.04 -6.40 22.50
N THR A 161 -1.57 -5.54 21.63
CA THR A 161 -0.27 -4.87 21.71
C THR A 161 -0.42 -3.41 21.32
N GLY A 162 0.30 -2.55 22.03
CA GLY A 162 0.27 -1.12 21.76
C GLY A 162 -0.89 -0.37 22.43
N ASP A 163 -0.90 0.91 22.18
CA ASP A 163 -1.86 1.85 22.73
C ASP A 163 -3.10 1.97 21.85
N THR A 164 -4.28 1.69 22.38
CA THR A 164 -5.54 1.69 21.61
C THR A 164 -5.95 3.07 21.10
N GLY A 165 -5.43 4.13 21.73
CA GLY A 165 -5.70 5.50 21.33
C GLY A 165 -4.82 6.01 20.18
N THR A 166 -3.64 5.46 19.98
CA THR A 166 -2.66 5.93 19.01
C THR A 166 -2.18 4.86 18.03
N GLY A 167 -2.25 3.59 18.39
CA GLY A 167 -1.70 2.48 17.59
C GLY A 167 -0.22 2.19 17.84
N LEU A 168 0.45 2.99 18.67
CA LEU A 168 1.87 2.82 18.93
C LEU A 168 2.16 1.56 19.75
N ALA A 169 3.06 0.72 19.29
CA ALA A 169 3.49 -0.51 19.93
C ALA A 169 4.99 -0.43 20.27
N PRO A 170 5.35 -0.16 21.53
CA PRO A 170 6.75 -0.17 21.93
C PRO A 170 7.31 -1.61 21.92
N ALA A 171 8.63 -1.74 21.71
CA ALA A 171 9.31 -3.02 21.63
C ALA A 171 8.98 -3.98 22.78
N GLN A 172 8.83 -3.44 24.00
CA GLN A 172 8.47 -4.21 25.19
C GLN A 172 7.08 -4.86 25.08
N ALA A 173 6.10 -4.12 24.52
CA ALA A 173 4.75 -4.65 24.32
C ALA A 173 4.72 -5.73 23.23
N ILE A 174 5.49 -5.54 22.17
CA ILE A 174 5.63 -6.55 21.10
C ILE A 174 6.31 -7.80 21.66
N ALA A 175 7.37 -7.66 22.46
CA ALA A 175 8.05 -8.78 23.12
C ALA A 175 7.07 -9.60 23.99
N ALA A 176 6.32 -8.94 24.84
CA ALA A 176 5.31 -9.60 25.67
C ALA A 176 4.22 -10.26 24.81
N GLY A 177 3.81 -9.59 23.70
CA GLY A 177 2.86 -10.11 22.73
C GLY A 177 3.33 -11.38 22.06
N ILE A 178 4.60 -11.44 21.61
CA ILE A 178 5.20 -12.65 21.03
C ILE A 178 5.19 -13.79 22.04
N GLY A 179 5.61 -13.56 23.30
CA GLY A 179 5.58 -14.57 24.34
C GLY A 179 4.16 -15.10 24.60
N ASN A 180 3.15 -14.23 24.64
CA ASN A 180 1.75 -14.61 24.79
C ASN A 180 1.23 -15.42 23.58
N ALA A 181 1.63 -15.04 22.37
CA ALA A 181 1.29 -15.75 21.15
C ALA A 181 1.83 -17.18 21.14
N VAL A 182 3.12 -17.35 21.48
CA VAL A 182 3.75 -18.66 21.63
C VAL A 182 3.06 -19.49 22.72
N GLY A 183 2.79 -18.88 23.87
CA GLY A 183 2.06 -19.53 24.97
C GLY A 183 0.63 -19.97 24.60
N SER A 184 -0.01 -19.34 23.61
CA SER A 184 -1.31 -19.75 23.09
C SER A 184 -1.25 -20.89 22.07
N GLY A 185 -0.03 -21.34 21.70
CA GLY A 185 0.22 -22.38 20.69
C GLY A 185 0.08 -21.87 19.26
N ALA A 186 0.30 -20.57 19.02
CA ALA A 186 0.35 -20.02 17.66
C ALA A 186 1.59 -20.53 16.92
N ARG A 187 1.40 -21.00 15.71
CA ARG A 187 2.50 -21.39 14.81
C ARG A 187 2.99 -20.23 13.94
N VAL A 188 2.15 -19.23 13.75
CA VAL A 188 2.50 -17.99 13.04
C VAL A 188 2.18 -16.82 13.95
N VAL A 189 3.11 -15.91 14.12
CA VAL A 189 2.94 -14.68 14.91
C VAL A 189 3.07 -13.49 13.97
N LEU A 190 1.95 -12.86 13.66
CA LEU A 190 1.90 -11.64 12.86
C LEU A 190 2.08 -10.42 13.77
N VAL A 191 3.17 -9.69 13.60
CA VAL A 191 3.35 -8.37 14.20
C VAL A 191 2.64 -7.36 13.30
N GLY A 192 1.50 -6.83 13.74
CA GLY A 192 0.72 -5.89 12.92
C GLY A 192 1.39 -4.53 12.74
N THR A 193 2.11 -4.08 13.77
CA THR A 193 2.85 -2.82 13.78
C THR A 193 4.20 -3.02 14.44
N ALA A 194 5.29 -2.72 13.72
CA ALA A 194 6.65 -2.82 14.23
C ALA A 194 6.98 -1.65 15.19
N ALA A 195 7.95 -1.85 16.07
CA ALA A 195 8.56 -0.78 16.82
C ALA A 195 9.65 -0.10 15.99
N TRP A 196 9.88 1.19 16.22
CA TRP A 196 10.99 1.93 15.60
C TRP A 196 12.35 1.72 16.29
N GLU A 197 12.34 1.13 17.47
CA GLU A 197 13.56 0.80 18.24
C GLU A 197 13.48 -0.67 18.67
N GLY A 198 14.59 -1.37 18.57
CA GLY A 198 14.77 -2.72 19.11
C GLY A 198 15.00 -2.71 20.61
N SER A 199 14.92 -3.88 21.23
CA SER A 199 15.30 -4.07 22.64
C SER A 199 15.74 -5.50 22.89
N ALA A 200 16.62 -5.71 23.87
CA ALA A 200 17.06 -7.05 24.26
C ALA A 200 15.90 -7.99 24.67
N ALA A 201 14.81 -7.43 25.19
CA ALA A 201 13.61 -8.20 25.52
C ALA A 201 12.87 -8.67 24.24
N LEU A 202 12.87 -7.84 23.19
CA LEU A 202 12.28 -8.20 21.92
C LEU A 202 13.12 -9.26 21.20
N ASP A 203 14.46 -9.13 21.23
CA ASP A 203 15.38 -10.11 20.66
C ASP A 203 15.24 -11.47 21.37
N ALA A 204 15.14 -11.48 22.71
CA ALA A 204 14.89 -12.69 23.47
C ALA A 204 13.53 -13.34 23.12
N ALA A 205 12.46 -12.55 23.01
CA ALA A 205 11.14 -13.08 22.67
C ALA A 205 11.10 -13.69 21.25
N VAL A 206 11.85 -13.13 20.31
CA VAL A 206 12.00 -13.68 18.96
C VAL A 206 12.78 -15.00 18.99
N ALA A 207 13.86 -15.09 19.78
CA ALA A 207 14.61 -16.31 19.95
C ALA A 207 13.74 -17.42 20.59
N ASP A 208 12.98 -17.10 21.63
CA ASP A 208 12.04 -18.02 22.28
C ASP A 208 10.96 -18.52 21.30
N ALA A 209 10.46 -17.63 20.42
CA ALA A 209 9.50 -18.02 19.40
C ALA A 209 10.10 -19.00 18.38
N ALA A 210 11.34 -18.77 17.97
CA ALA A 210 12.05 -19.68 17.05
C ALA A 210 12.31 -21.05 17.71
N GLU A 211 12.67 -21.09 18.99
CA GLU A 211 12.83 -22.33 19.75
C GLU A 211 11.52 -23.12 19.93
N ALA A 212 10.38 -22.38 20.01
CA ALA A 212 9.04 -22.96 20.08
C ALA A 212 8.45 -23.32 18.70
N ASP A 213 9.23 -23.26 17.62
CA ASP A 213 8.80 -23.51 16.23
C ASP A 213 7.64 -22.60 15.77
N ALA A 214 7.63 -21.35 16.21
CA ALA A 214 6.69 -20.32 15.80
C ALA A 214 7.35 -19.33 14.83
N LEU A 215 6.74 -19.12 13.65
CA LEU A 215 7.23 -18.17 12.66
C LEU A 215 6.76 -16.76 13.00
N VAL A 216 7.69 -15.87 13.28
CA VAL A 216 7.37 -14.43 13.43
C VAL A 216 7.44 -13.76 12.06
N VAL A 217 6.36 -13.07 11.68
CA VAL A 217 6.25 -12.27 10.45
C VAL A 217 6.02 -10.82 10.85
N ALA A 218 6.88 -9.93 10.38
CA ALA A 218 6.84 -8.53 10.80
C ALA A 218 7.00 -7.56 9.64
N PRO A 219 6.41 -6.35 9.73
CA PRO A 219 6.58 -5.30 8.73
C PRO A 219 8.04 -4.82 8.72
N ALA A 220 8.62 -4.68 7.53
CA ALA A 220 9.99 -4.23 7.33
C ALA A 220 10.22 -2.81 7.84
N THR A 221 9.17 -2.00 7.77
CA THR A 221 9.24 -0.59 8.17
C THR A 221 8.10 -0.20 9.12
N VAL A 222 8.34 0.89 9.83
CA VAL A 222 7.30 1.59 10.60
C VAL A 222 7.14 3.00 10.04
N PRO A 223 5.92 3.42 9.66
CA PRO A 223 5.67 4.76 9.14
C PRO A 223 5.79 5.81 10.26
N THR A 224 6.43 6.94 9.94
CA THR A 224 6.49 8.11 10.82
C THR A 224 6.12 9.38 10.04
N THR A 225 5.93 10.49 10.74
CA THR A 225 5.64 11.79 10.11
C THR A 225 6.82 12.34 9.27
N GLN A 226 8.01 11.80 9.46
CA GLN A 226 9.22 12.19 8.72
C GLN A 226 9.61 11.19 7.63
N GLY A 227 8.84 10.13 7.46
CA GLY A 227 9.10 9.03 6.55
C GLY A 227 9.21 7.69 7.29
N PRO A 228 9.33 6.58 6.55
CA PRO A 228 9.45 5.26 7.16
C PRO A 228 10.82 5.10 7.84
N LEU A 229 10.83 4.37 8.95
CA LEU A 229 12.03 3.90 9.64
C LEU A 229 12.09 2.37 9.56
N PRO A 230 13.30 1.75 9.68
CA PRO A 230 13.42 0.31 9.83
C PRO A 230 12.58 -0.18 11.02
N GLY A 231 11.81 -1.23 10.80
CA GLY A 231 10.96 -1.82 11.84
C GLY A 231 11.71 -2.86 12.68
N HIS A 232 11.27 -3.05 13.91
CA HIS A 232 11.69 -4.14 14.80
C HIS A 232 10.47 -4.94 15.23
N PRO A 233 10.55 -6.30 15.21
CA PRO A 233 11.72 -7.17 15.16
C PRO A 233 12.20 -7.58 13.76
N SER A 234 11.71 -7.01 12.67
CA SER A 234 12.01 -7.45 11.30
C SER A 234 13.50 -7.42 10.91
N GLN A 235 14.35 -6.75 11.70
CA GLN A 235 15.80 -6.76 11.48
C GLN A 235 16.49 -8.04 12.03
N ASP A 236 15.80 -8.82 12.86
CA ASP A 236 16.31 -10.12 13.33
C ASP A 236 16.28 -11.15 12.18
N PRO A 237 17.36 -11.92 11.95
CA PRO A 237 17.43 -12.89 10.86
C PRO A 237 16.45 -14.08 10.99
N SER A 238 15.91 -14.38 12.15
CA SER A 238 14.89 -15.42 12.34
C SER A 238 13.48 -14.95 12.03
N VAL A 239 13.25 -13.64 11.96
CA VAL A 239 11.96 -13.03 11.60
C VAL A 239 11.82 -12.93 10.08
N LEU A 240 10.63 -13.16 9.56
CA LEU A 240 10.31 -12.92 8.15
C LEU A 240 9.92 -11.45 7.97
N SER A 241 10.84 -10.67 7.39
CA SER A 241 10.71 -9.24 7.16
C SER A 241 9.95 -8.97 5.86
N VAL A 242 8.82 -8.27 5.94
CA VAL A 242 7.92 -8.06 4.80
C VAL A 242 7.72 -6.59 4.50
N ALA A 243 7.93 -6.20 3.23
CA ALA A 243 7.64 -4.88 2.71
C ALA A 243 6.43 -4.89 1.78
N ALA A 244 5.79 -3.74 1.61
CA ALA A 244 4.62 -3.58 0.77
C ALA A 244 4.98 -3.38 -0.70
N HIS A 245 4.19 -4.00 -1.60
CA HIS A 245 4.16 -3.65 -3.02
C HIS A 245 2.76 -3.19 -3.45
N GLY A 246 2.71 -2.42 -4.52
CA GLY A 246 1.47 -1.94 -5.12
C GLY A 246 0.84 -2.94 -6.10
N VAL A 247 -0.25 -2.51 -6.75
CA VAL A 247 -1.04 -3.33 -7.71
C VAL A 247 -0.19 -3.88 -8.87
N GLU A 248 0.83 -3.14 -9.30
CA GLU A 248 1.74 -3.57 -10.38
C GLU A 248 2.89 -4.45 -9.88
N GLY A 249 2.93 -4.76 -8.58
CA GLY A 249 3.97 -5.56 -7.96
C GLY A 249 5.28 -4.82 -7.70
N ALA A 250 5.34 -3.51 -7.94
CA ALA A 250 6.49 -2.68 -7.60
C ALA A 250 6.51 -2.34 -6.10
N PRO A 251 7.68 -2.36 -5.42
CA PRO A 251 7.79 -1.93 -4.03
C PRO A 251 7.20 -0.53 -3.82
N VAL A 252 6.51 -0.32 -2.71
CA VAL A 252 5.98 1.01 -2.33
C VAL A 252 7.10 1.94 -1.86
N ALA A 253 8.13 1.37 -1.24
CA ALA A 253 9.29 2.12 -0.79
C ALA A 253 10.05 2.75 -1.96
N GLN A 254 10.43 4.02 -1.83
CA GLN A 254 11.13 4.78 -2.88
C GLN A 254 12.66 4.55 -2.87
N GLY A 255 13.18 3.94 -1.82
CA GLY A 255 14.60 3.63 -1.67
C GLY A 255 14.86 2.82 -0.41
N PRO A 256 16.03 2.14 -0.34
CA PRO A 256 16.38 1.34 0.81
C PRO A 256 16.62 2.23 2.04
N LEU A 257 16.25 1.70 3.21
CA LEU A 257 16.55 2.33 4.48
C LEU A 257 17.92 1.86 4.99
N VAL A 258 18.57 2.72 5.76
CA VAL A 258 19.88 2.45 6.34
C VAL A 258 19.75 2.43 7.86
N LEU A 259 20.28 1.37 8.47
CA LEU A 259 20.35 1.22 9.92
C LEU A 259 21.40 2.18 10.51
N PRO A 260 21.34 2.47 11.81
CA PRO A 260 22.38 3.27 12.49
C PRO A 260 23.79 2.68 12.38
N THR A 261 23.92 1.38 12.12
CA THR A 261 25.18 0.69 11.86
C THR A 261 25.79 1.00 10.49
N GLY A 262 25.02 1.57 9.57
CA GLY A 262 25.39 1.80 8.17
C GLY A 262 24.97 0.69 7.22
N ASP A 263 24.43 -0.43 7.73
CA ASP A 263 23.91 -1.54 6.93
C ASP A 263 22.53 -1.18 6.35
N LEU A 264 22.14 -1.86 5.26
CA LEU A 264 20.79 -1.74 4.72
C LEU A 264 19.78 -2.45 5.63
N ALA A 265 18.62 -1.82 5.82
CA ALA A 265 17.51 -2.46 6.49
C ALA A 265 17.05 -3.69 5.71
N ARG A 266 16.74 -4.74 6.43
CA ARG A 266 16.44 -6.05 5.87
C ARG A 266 15.00 -6.10 5.36
N VAL A 267 14.83 -6.68 4.16
CA VAL A 267 13.57 -7.11 3.58
C VAL A 267 13.77 -8.53 3.05
N ASP A 268 12.90 -9.47 3.41
CA ASP A 268 12.96 -10.83 2.87
C ASP A 268 12.02 -11.04 1.71
N LEU A 269 10.81 -10.49 1.82
CA LEU A 269 9.72 -10.64 0.83
C LEU A 269 8.94 -9.34 0.68
N THR A 270 8.26 -9.23 -0.44
CA THR A 270 7.18 -8.26 -0.60
C THR A 270 5.83 -8.96 -0.78
N ALA A 271 4.76 -8.27 -0.36
CA ALA A 271 3.39 -8.71 -0.53
C ALA A 271 2.46 -7.50 -0.79
N PRO A 272 1.20 -7.72 -1.21
CA PRO A 272 0.25 -6.63 -1.40
C PRO A 272 0.13 -5.75 -0.16
N GLY A 273 0.33 -4.44 -0.31
CA GLY A 273 0.28 -3.50 0.81
C GLY A 273 -0.05 -2.07 0.38
N ASP A 274 -0.67 -1.90 -0.79
CA ASP A 274 -1.19 -0.61 -1.23
C ASP A 274 -2.63 -0.78 -1.72
N ARG A 275 -3.52 0.09 -1.25
CA ARG A 275 -4.96 0.07 -1.61
C ARG A 275 -5.61 -1.31 -1.47
N VAL A 276 -5.36 -1.96 -0.36
CA VAL A 276 -5.90 -3.28 -0.03
C VAL A 276 -7.30 -3.11 0.56
N VAL A 277 -8.27 -3.82 0.01
CA VAL A 277 -9.61 -3.94 0.61
C VAL A 277 -9.53 -4.95 1.75
N GLY A 278 -9.97 -4.54 2.92
CA GLY A 278 -10.00 -5.37 4.13
C GLY A 278 -11.34 -5.31 4.84
N THR A 279 -11.52 -6.17 5.82
CA THR A 279 -12.66 -6.16 6.73
C THR A 279 -12.52 -5.02 7.72
N GLY A 280 -13.55 -4.21 7.89
CA GLY A 280 -13.60 -3.17 8.92
C GLY A 280 -14.41 -3.60 10.15
N PRO A 281 -14.25 -2.89 11.29
CA PRO A 281 -15.13 -3.06 12.45
C PRO A 281 -16.58 -2.78 12.06
N GLY A 282 -17.52 -3.52 12.65
CA GLY A 282 -18.94 -3.46 12.30
C GLY A 282 -19.33 -4.23 11.03
N GLY A 283 -18.37 -4.75 10.25
CA GLY A 283 -18.61 -5.67 9.12
C GLY A 283 -18.57 -5.03 7.73
N GLY A 284 -18.46 -3.71 7.61
CA GLY A 284 -18.19 -3.03 6.34
C GLY A 284 -16.75 -3.22 5.89
N HIS A 285 -16.48 -2.86 4.63
CA HIS A 285 -15.13 -2.94 4.09
C HIS A 285 -14.38 -1.61 4.29
N VAL A 286 -13.06 -1.72 4.36
CA VAL A 286 -12.14 -0.59 4.49
C VAL A 286 -11.03 -0.68 3.43
N VAL A 287 -10.33 0.42 3.20
CA VAL A 287 -9.06 0.41 2.47
C VAL A 287 -7.93 0.58 3.46
N THR A 288 -6.93 -0.28 3.35
CA THR A 288 -5.75 -0.25 4.20
C THR A 288 -4.47 -0.34 3.37
N ALA A 289 -3.34 0.08 3.95
CA ALA A 289 -2.04 0.03 3.31
C ALA A 289 -0.90 -0.08 4.33
N GLY A 290 0.28 -0.43 3.85
CA GLY A 290 1.52 -0.50 4.58
C GLY A 290 2.09 -1.91 4.75
N ASP A 291 3.30 -1.98 5.27
CA ASP A 291 4.05 -3.23 5.44
C ASP A 291 3.38 -4.21 6.42
N GLY A 292 2.60 -3.70 7.40
CA GLY A 292 1.81 -4.54 8.30
C GLY A 292 0.71 -5.33 7.57
N VAL A 293 0.11 -4.72 6.54
CA VAL A 293 -0.86 -5.39 5.67
C VAL A 293 -0.16 -6.43 4.80
N ALA A 294 0.99 -6.07 4.25
CA ALA A 294 1.82 -7.02 3.48
C ALA A 294 2.25 -8.22 4.35
N ALA A 295 2.65 -7.97 5.60
CA ALA A 295 2.97 -9.02 6.57
C ALA A 295 1.78 -9.94 6.85
N ALA A 296 0.54 -9.41 6.87
CA ALA A 296 -0.66 -10.22 7.06
C ALA A 296 -0.90 -11.20 5.90
N PHE A 297 -0.64 -10.78 4.64
CA PHE A 297 -0.70 -11.69 3.49
C PHE A 297 0.32 -12.82 3.61
N VAL A 298 1.54 -12.50 4.02
CA VAL A 298 2.61 -13.50 4.20
C VAL A 298 2.30 -14.43 5.38
N ALA A 299 1.76 -13.93 6.47
CA ALA A 299 1.32 -14.75 7.60
C ALA A 299 0.21 -15.73 7.19
N GLY A 300 -0.74 -15.28 6.36
CA GLY A 300 -1.75 -16.15 5.75
C GLY A 300 -1.14 -17.21 4.84
N ALA A 301 -0.18 -16.83 3.98
CA ALA A 301 0.53 -17.78 3.11
C ALA A 301 1.33 -18.83 3.91
N ALA A 302 1.95 -18.40 5.01
CA ALA A 302 2.59 -19.34 5.94
C ALA A 302 1.59 -20.33 6.55
N ALA A 303 0.41 -19.85 6.93
CA ALA A 303 -0.66 -20.69 7.47
C ALA A 303 -1.19 -21.70 6.43
N LEU A 304 -1.33 -21.30 5.16
CA LEU A 304 -1.68 -22.23 4.08
C LEU A 304 -0.65 -23.35 3.95
N LEU A 305 0.64 -22.98 3.91
CA LEU A 305 1.74 -23.94 3.75
C LEU A 305 1.84 -24.88 4.95
N MET A 306 1.77 -24.36 6.17
CA MET A 306 1.82 -25.18 7.40
C MET A 306 0.64 -26.14 7.54
N ALA A 307 -0.55 -25.77 7.04
CA ALA A 307 -1.71 -26.65 7.05
C ALA A 307 -1.57 -27.79 6.02
N ARG A 308 -0.93 -27.52 4.88
CA ARG A 308 -0.68 -28.51 3.84
C ARG A 308 0.47 -29.45 4.20
N GLU A 309 1.52 -28.91 4.80
CA GLU A 309 2.74 -29.65 5.19
C GLU A 309 3.02 -29.39 6.69
N PRO A 310 2.29 -30.09 7.59
CA PRO A 310 2.37 -29.81 9.04
C PRO A 310 3.71 -30.16 9.67
N ASP A 311 4.52 -30.98 9.01
CA ASP A 311 5.84 -31.41 9.49
C ASP A 311 6.93 -30.37 9.23
N LEU A 312 6.66 -29.32 8.45
CA LEU A 312 7.62 -28.25 8.22
C LEU A 312 7.81 -27.42 9.48
N THR A 313 9.07 -27.17 9.82
CA THR A 313 9.44 -26.22 10.87
C THR A 313 9.21 -24.78 10.41
N ALA A 314 9.08 -23.85 11.35
CA ALA A 314 8.95 -22.42 11.07
C ALA A 314 10.10 -21.90 10.18
N ALA A 315 11.32 -22.35 10.42
CA ALA A 315 12.49 -22.01 9.59
C ALA A 315 12.37 -22.54 8.16
N GLN A 316 11.87 -23.76 7.98
CA GLN A 316 11.64 -24.35 6.65
C GLN A 316 10.50 -23.67 5.91
N VAL A 317 9.43 -23.27 6.61
CA VAL A 317 8.34 -22.49 6.02
C VAL A 317 8.85 -21.14 5.54
N ARG A 318 9.65 -20.45 6.35
CA ARG A 318 10.30 -19.20 5.97
C ARG A 318 11.17 -19.37 4.72
N GLU A 319 12.06 -20.35 4.73
CA GLU A 319 12.94 -20.63 3.57
C GLU A 319 12.13 -20.96 2.31
N ARG A 320 11.06 -21.75 2.43
CA ARG A 320 10.20 -22.13 1.33
C ARG A 320 9.51 -20.90 0.72
N LEU A 321 8.91 -20.03 1.56
CA LEU A 321 8.25 -18.81 1.09
C LEU A 321 9.23 -17.87 0.39
N VAL A 322 10.46 -17.76 0.87
CA VAL A 322 11.48 -16.90 0.24
C VAL A 322 11.99 -17.52 -1.06
N SER A 323 12.30 -18.82 -1.07
CA SER A 323 12.89 -19.48 -2.25
C SER A 323 11.91 -19.68 -3.41
N THR A 324 10.60 -19.69 -3.15
CA THR A 324 9.56 -19.82 -4.18
C THR A 324 8.95 -18.49 -4.60
N ALA A 325 9.39 -17.38 -4.03
CA ALA A 325 8.90 -16.05 -4.38
C ALA A 325 9.17 -15.73 -5.85
N TYR A 326 8.30 -14.91 -6.43
CA TYR A 326 8.57 -14.32 -7.74
C TYR A 326 9.76 -13.38 -7.64
N SER A 327 10.91 -13.83 -8.13
CA SER A 327 12.19 -13.14 -7.98
C SER A 327 12.13 -11.67 -8.43
N SER A 328 12.80 -10.81 -7.68
CA SER A 328 13.04 -9.42 -8.09
C SER A 328 13.95 -9.36 -9.32
N PRO A 329 13.81 -8.35 -10.19
CA PRO A 329 14.75 -8.11 -11.29
C PRO A 329 16.22 -7.96 -10.86
N LEU A 330 16.47 -7.57 -9.60
CA LEU A 330 17.82 -7.48 -9.02
C LEU A 330 18.27 -8.77 -8.31
N GLY A 331 17.42 -9.82 -8.34
CA GLY A 331 17.67 -11.08 -7.61
C GLY A 331 17.57 -10.92 -6.10
N ASP A 332 18.12 -11.88 -5.37
CA ASP A 332 18.02 -11.97 -3.89
C ASP A 332 18.72 -10.81 -3.16
N ALA A 333 19.52 -10.02 -3.85
CA ALA A 333 20.20 -8.84 -3.31
C ALA A 333 19.40 -7.54 -3.42
N ASP A 334 18.14 -7.60 -3.84
CA ASP A 334 17.29 -6.42 -3.94
C ASP A 334 16.96 -5.86 -2.55
N PRO A 335 17.45 -4.66 -2.18
CA PRO A 335 17.23 -4.13 -0.84
C PRO A 335 15.78 -3.66 -0.59
N LEU A 336 14.94 -3.60 -1.62
CA LEU A 336 13.54 -3.20 -1.52
C LEU A 336 12.57 -4.37 -1.59
N ALA A 337 13.00 -5.48 -2.18
CA ALA A 337 12.12 -6.61 -2.43
C ALA A 337 12.65 -7.94 -1.84
N GLY A 338 13.89 -7.98 -1.39
CA GLY A 338 14.50 -9.22 -0.91
C GLY A 338 14.44 -10.34 -1.97
N GLY A 339 13.99 -11.52 -1.60
CA GLY A 339 13.77 -12.64 -2.52
C GLY A 339 12.68 -12.39 -3.57
N GLY A 340 11.84 -11.34 -3.39
CA GLY A 340 10.81 -10.98 -4.34
C GLY A 340 9.41 -10.98 -3.74
N ARG A 341 8.41 -11.17 -4.61
CA ARG A 341 6.98 -11.16 -4.23
C ARG A 341 6.54 -12.54 -3.78
N VAL A 342 5.82 -12.60 -2.66
CA VAL A 342 5.30 -13.86 -2.13
C VAL A 342 4.42 -14.58 -3.17
N ASP A 343 4.64 -15.88 -3.30
CA ASP A 343 3.86 -16.80 -4.13
C ASP A 343 3.31 -17.95 -3.26
N PRO A 344 2.10 -17.81 -2.71
CA PRO A 344 1.51 -18.86 -1.89
C PRO A 344 1.29 -20.18 -2.65
N LEU A 345 0.92 -20.07 -3.92
CA LEU A 345 0.66 -21.24 -4.76
C LEU A 345 1.97 -21.98 -5.07
N GLY A 346 3.02 -21.26 -5.49
CA GLY A 346 4.36 -21.82 -5.73
C GLY A 346 4.95 -22.49 -4.50
N ALA A 347 4.77 -21.86 -3.32
CA ALA A 347 5.23 -22.43 -2.06
C ALA A 347 4.58 -23.80 -1.73
N MET A 348 3.29 -23.94 -2.02
CA MET A 348 2.54 -25.17 -1.80
C MET A 348 2.69 -26.21 -2.93
N ALA A 349 3.05 -25.81 -4.13
CA ALA A 349 3.26 -26.69 -5.28
C ALA A 349 4.65 -27.35 -5.28
N THR A 350 5.60 -26.80 -4.52
CA THR A 350 6.96 -27.36 -4.43
C THR A 350 6.95 -28.66 -3.63
N ALA A 351 7.49 -29.73 -4.20
CA ALA A 351 7.53 -31.06 -3.55
C ALA A 351 8.33 -31.02 -2.24
N PRO A 352 7.90 -31.75 -1.18
CA PRO A 352 8.67 -31.90 0.05
C PRO A 352 10.09 -32.43 -0.24
N GLY A 353 11.12 -31.75 0.26
CA GLY A 353 12.51 -32.12 0.04
C GLY A 353 13.10 -31.72 -1.32
N GLY A 354 12.32 -31.13 -2.19
CA GLY A 354 12.83 -30.35 -3.29
C GLY A 354 13.37 -29.02 -2.73
N THR A 355 14.70 -28.94 -2.50
CA THR A 355 15.31 -27.64 -2.80
C THR A 355 14.71 -27.24 -4.13
N ALA A 356 14.35 -25.96 -4.35
CA ALA A 356 14.19 -25.45 -5.68
C ALA A 356 15.53 -25.73 -6.40
N ALA A 357 15.72 -27.01 -6.77
CA ALA A 357 16.69 -27.37 -7.76
C ALA A 357 16.21 -26.51 -8.92
N GLY A 358 16.85 -25.37 -9.07
CA GLY A 358 16.77 -24.68 -10.31
C GLY A 358 16.84 -25.80 -11.30
N VAL A 359 15.74 -26.04 -12.02
CA VAL A 359 15.82 -26.78 -13.24
C VAL A 359 16.84 -25.97 -14.01
N ALA A 360 18.11 -26.42 -13.89
CA ALA A 360 19.09 -26.19 -14.92
C ALA A 360 18.57 -26.98 -16.13
N GLY A 361 17.32 -26.71 -16.50
CA GLY A 361 16.90 -26.81 -17.85
C GLY A 361 17.88 -25.90 -18.58
N GLU A 362 18.60 -26.42 -19.56
CA GLU A 362 19.36 -25.65 -20.51
C GLU A 362 18.60 -24.32 -20.67
N GLY A 363 19.22 -23.25 -20.14
CA GLY A 363 18.52 -22.01 -19.96
C GLY A 363 17.80 -21.74 -21.25
N PHE A 364 16.48 -21.58 -21.18
CA PHE A 364 15.76 -20.94 -22.27
C PHE A 364 16.47 -19.60 -22.44
N VAL A 365 17.54 -19.62 -23.25
CA VAL A 365 18.08 -18.42 -23.86
C VAL A 365 16.95 -18.01 -24.78
N PRO A 366 16.16 -16.96 -24.43
CA PRO A 366 15.20 -16.45 -25.37
C PRO A 366 16.05 -16.18 -26.60
N ASP A 367 15.79 -16.94 -27.67
CA ASP A 367 16.35 -16.58 -28.97
C ASP A 367 16.06 -15.09 -29.07
N PRO A 368 17.07 -14.22 -29.16
CA PRO A 368 16.85 -12.83 -29.45
C PRO A 368 16.41 -12.77 -30.91
N SER A 369 15.27 -13.45 -31.19
CA SER A 369 14.53 -13.21 -32.42
C SER A 369 14.33 -11.71 -32.42
N PRO A 370 14.85 -10.97 -33.34
CA PRO A 370 14.62 -9.54 -33.39
C PRO A 370 13.12 -9.40 -33.56
N HIS A 371 12.43 -9.18 -32.44
CA HIS A 371 11.16 -8.49 -32.46
C HIS A 371 11.54 -7.21 -33.19
N GLY A 372 11.13 -7.15 -34.50
CA GLY A 372 11.66 -6.18 -35.42
C GLY A 372 12.00 -4.91 -34.70
N SER A 373 13.27 -4.73 -34.45
CA SER A 373 13.79 -3.46 -34.03
C SER A 373 13.35 -2.52 -35.11
N VAL A 374 12.26 -1.82 -34.88
CA VAL A 374 11.98 -0.62 -35.68
C VAL A 374 13.25 0.14 -35.51
N ASP A 375 14.10 0.13 -36.55
CA ASP A 375 15.42 0.73 -36.49
C ASP A 375 15.25 2.13 -35.91
N ALA A 376 15.55 2.28 -34.62
CA ALA A 376 15.35 3.54 -33.88
C ALA A 376 15.99 4.73 -34.65
N PRO A 377 17.15 4.56 -35.37
CA PRO A 377 17.65 5.59 -36.24
C PRO A 377 16.76 5.84 -37.46
N ALA A 378 16.15 4.82 -38.09
CA ALA A 378 15.29 5.01 -39.23
C ALA A 378 13.98 5.74 -38.90
N THR A 379 13.35 5.38 -37.79
CA THR A 379 12.14 6.11 -37.30
C THR A 379 12.48 7.54 -36.89
N ALA A 380 13.61 7.77 -36.22
CA ALA A 380 14.05 9.12 -35.87
C ALA A 380 14.28 9.98 -37.12
N VAL A 381 14.91 9.44 -38.16
CA VAL A 381 15.13 10.16 -39.45
C VAL A 381 13.79 10.49 -40.10
N VAL A 382 12.83 9.57 -40.15
CA VAL A 382 11.50 9.81 -40.73
C VAL A 382 10.74 10.88 -39.96
N VAL A 383 10.75 10.82 -38.63
CA VAL A 383 10.05 11.81 -37.79
C VAL A 383 10.71 13.19 -37.91
N CYS A 384 12.03 13.28 -37.82
CA CYS A 384 12.76 14.53 -37.95
C CYS A 384 12.62 15.12 -39.38
N GLY A 385 12.67 14.27 -40.40
CA GLY A 385 12.44 14.69 -41.79
C GLY A 385 11.04 15.23 -42.03
N SER A 386 10.02 14.59 -41.45
CA SER A 386 8.62 15.04 -41.55
C SER A 386 8.40 16.38 -40.85
N LEU A 387 8.98 16.56 -39.66
CA LEU A 387 8.91 17.84 -38.93
C LEU A 387 9.60 18.97 -39.70
N LEU A 388 10.78 18.71 -40.28
CA LEU A 388 11.52 19.68 -41.09
C LEU A 388 10.68 20.11 -42.30
N LEU A 389 10.06 19.14 -42.99
CA LEU A 389 9.22 19.42 -44.16
C LEU A 389 8.02 20.30 -43.78
N ILE A 390 7.36 20.01 -42.68
CA ILE A 390 6.24 20.80 -42.18
C ILE A 390 6.69 22.24 -41.89
N VAL A 391 7.81 22.42 -41.20
CA VAL A 391 8.38 23.74 -40.92
C VAL A 391 8.69 24.51 -42.19
N LEU A 392 9.31 23.86 -43.18
CA LEU A 392 9.60 24.48 -44.49
C LEU A 392 8.35 24.86 -45.25
N CYS A 393 7.28 24.04 -45.22
CA CYS A 393 6.00 24.35 -45.84
C CYS A 393 5.30 25.55 -45.17
N VAL A 394 5.35 25.62 -43.82
CA VAL A 394 4.77 26.73 -43.07
C VAL A 394 5.52 28.04 -43.32
N LEU A 395 6.85 28.00 -43.26
CA LEU A 395 7.70 29.17 -43.57
C LEU A 395 7.57 29.61 -45.03
N GLY A 396 7.56 28.67 -45.98
CA GLY A 396 7.34 28.95 -47.41
C GLY A 396 5.97 29.58 -47.62
N GLY A 397 4.92 29.03 -46.99
CA GLY A 397 3.57 29.60 -47.06
C GLY A 397 3.47 31.03 -46.44
N ALA A 398 4.19 31.26 -45.36
CA ALA A 398 4.26 32.57 -44.74
C ALA A 398 4.99 33.61 -45.59
N VAL A 399 6.11 33.22 -46.23
CA VAL A 399 6.88 34.05 -47.17
C VAL A 399 6.04 34.37 -48.38
N LEU A 400 5.37 33.38 -48.99
CA LEU A 400 4.49 33.58 -50.15
C LEU A 400 3.30 34.50 -49.83
N ARG A 401 2.69 34.34 -48.67
CA ARG A 401 1.61 35.25 -48.21
C ARG A 401 2.11 36.68 -48.04
N ARG A 402 3.30 36.87 -47.43
CA ARG A 402 3.87 38.21 -47.25
C ARG A 402 4.36 38.79 -48.61
N GLY A 403 4.86 37.97 -49.51
CA GLY A 403 5.24 38.39 -50.85
C GLY A 403 4.03 38.86 -51.69
N ARG A 404 2.93 38.09 -51.64
CA ARG A 404 1.67 38.49 -52.32
C ARG A 404 1.09 39.76 -51.70
N ALA A 405 1.12 39.94 -50.41
CA ALA A 405 0.66 41.15 -49.75
C ALA A 405 1.50 42.39 -50.14
N ARG A 406 2.74 42.23 -50.58
CA ARG A 406 3.66 43.27 -51.06
C ARG A 406 3.64 43.45 -52.58
N GLY A 407 2.71 42.79 -53.31
CA GLY A 407 2.57 42.93 -54.77
C GLY A 407 3.58 42.16 -55.59
N TRP A 408 4.29 41.16 -54.98
CA TRP A 408 5.24 40.29 -55.69
C TRP A 408 4.48 39.42 -56.69
N ARG A 409 4.84 39.56 -58.00
CA ARG A 409 4.34 38.73 -59.09
C ARG A 409 5.42 37.78 -59.54
N PRO A 410 5.15 36.45 -59.71
CA PRO A 410 6.14 35.55 -60.30
C PRO A 410 6.45 35.98 -61.75
N ALA A 411 7.70 35.85 -62.14
CA ALA A 411 8.11 36.10 -63.51
C ALA A 411 7.32 35.20 -64.49
N ALA A 412 6.81 35.74 -65.57
CA ALA A 412 6.16 34.97 -66.63
C ALA A 412 7.23 34.03 -67.25
N PRO A 413 6.89 32.80 -67.63
CA PRO A 413 7.79 31.93 -68.37
C PRO A 413 8.19 32.66 -69.63
N GLY A 414 9.54 32.83 -69.88
CA GLY A 414 10.06 33.46 -71.09
C GLY A 414 9.71 32.62 -72.30
N GLU A 415 9.23 33.28 -73.36
CA GLU A 415 9.08 32.69 -74.70
C GLU A 415 10.42 32.09 -75.15
N PRO A 416 10.39 30.94 -75.80
CA PRO A 416 11.63 30.38 -76.37
C PRO A 416 12.10 31.31 -77.47
N LEU A 417 13.37 31.73 -77.40
CA LEU A 417 14.04 32.45 -78.46
C LEU A 417 14.11 31.54 -79.69
N SER A 418 13.49 31.95 -80.74
CA SER A 418 13.59 31.40 -82.09
C SER A 418 14.97 31.61 -82.74
#